data_2c496dc4ac8eca30c540f117f7be40e3
#
_entry.id   2c496dc4ac8eca30c540f117f7be40e3
#
_cell.length_a   1.000
_cell.length_b   1.000
_cell.length_c   1.000
_cell.angle_alpha   90.00
_cell.angle_beta   90.00
_cell.angle_gamma   90.00
#
_symmetry.space_group_name_H-M   'P 1'
#
loop_
_entity.id
_entity.type
_entity.pdbx_description
1 polymer ?
#
loop_
_entity_poly.entity_id
_entity_poly.type
_entity_poly.pdbx_seq_one_letter_code
_entity_poly.pdbx_strand_id
1 'polypeptide(L)'
;KATHVFAPSKPKDLKSYRMVFSTMNVERMNSILFEDSTIVRSSQSGATTYNNNTGVANYDDNSEMYHYKNLFEDAKSSSNMEETIPGTFEFINGHGGFLNEDYRLFSTDNKTGKLTYQRFLNGYPTFNNQNLNEIQVTWGDKGVYDYQRSLLKTDVTLNSEESKSVPTVESVRSALANHPD
;
A
#
# COMPACT_ATOMS: atom_id res chain seq x y z
N LYS A 1 -19.16 8.57 11.18
CA LYS A 1 -17.68 8.53 11.33
C LYS A 1 -17.14 9.86 10.86
N ALA A 2 -16.38 10.57 11.71
CA ALA A 2 -15.71 11.79 11.28
C ALA A 2 -14.59 11.43 10.31
N THR A 3 -14.66 11.96 9.09
CA THR A 3 -13.60 11.82 8.10
C THR A 3 -12.70 13.04 8.21
N HIS A 4 -11.42 12.82 8.46
CA HIS A 4 -10.46 13.92 8.46
C HIS A 4 -10.12 14.28 7.01
N VAL A 5 -10.44 15.52 6.62
CA VAL A 5 -10.06 16.07 5.33
C VAL A 5 -8.87 17.00 5.54
N PHE A 6 -7.76 16.69 4.91
CA PHE A 6 -6.58 17.55 4.90
C PHE A 6 -6.69 18.53 3.73
N ALA A 7 -6.88 19.79 4.04
CA ALA A 7 -6.85 20.86 3.06
C ALA A 7 -5.90 21.98 3.52
N PRO A 8 -5.15 22.62 2.62
CA PRO A 8 -4.23 23.69 2.99
C PRO A 8 -4.99 24.93 3.45
N SER A 9 -4.44 25.65 4.42
CA SER A 9 -5.00 26.93 4.90
C SER A 9 -4.83 28.08 3.91
N LYS A 10 -3.88 27.94 2.97
CA LYS A 10 -3.62 28.90 1.89
C LYS A 10 -3.64 28.19 0.55
N PRO A 11 -3.99 28.86 -0.55
CA PRO A 11 -3.90 28.29 -1.88
C PRO A 11 -2.49 27.75 -2.13
N LYS A 12 -2.40 26.57 -2.72
CA LYS A 12 -1.14 25.91 -3.04
C LYS A 12 -1.21 25.32 -4.42
N ASP A 13 -0.23 25.65 -5.24
CA ASP A 13 -0.09 25.07 -6.55
C ASP A 13 0.72 23.77 -6.44
N LEU A 14 0.12 22.65 -6.85
CA LEU A 14 0.77 21.36 -6.96
C LEU A 14 1.25 21.17 -8.39
N LYS A 15 2.47 20.67 -8.50
CA LYS A 15 3.05 20.31 -9.79
C LYS A 15 2.44 19.01 -10.30
N SER A 16 2.24 18.93 -11.59
CA SER A 16 1.84 17.70 -12.26
C SER A 16 3.07 16.82 -12.52
N TYR A 17 2.90 15.51 -12.43
CA TYR A 17 3.95 14.53 -12.64
C TYR A 17 3.49 13.49 -13.66
N ARG A 18 4.40 13.13 -14.56
CA ARG A 18 4.22 11.97 -15.43
C ARG A 18 4.79 10.75 -14.72
N MET A 19 4.02 9.69 -14.64
CA MET A 19 4.44 8.40 -14.11
C MET A 19 4.59 7.39 -15.24
N VAL A 20 5.69 6.67 -15.24
CA VAL A 20 5.92 5.49 -16.07
C VAL A 20 5.94 4.29 -15.15
N PHE A 21 5.20 3.26 -15.51
CA PHE A 21 5.05 2.05 -14.70
C PHE A 21 5.87 0.90 -15.30
N SER A 22 6.48 0.13 -14.43
CA SER A 22 7.02 -1.20 -14.72
C SER A 22 6.57 -2.15 -13.60
N THR A 23 6.54 -3.45 -13.86
CA THR A 23 6.08 -4.43 -12.87
C THR A 23 7.26 -5.18 -12.27
N MET A 24 7.23 -5.39 -10.95
CA MET A 24 8.13 -6.31 -10.28
C MET A 24 7.74 -7.75 -10.62
N ASN A 25 8.74 -8.61 -10.83
CA ASN A 25 8.49 -10.00 -11.17
C ASN A 25 7.79 -10.75 -10.02
N VAL A 26 6.61 -11.32 -10.31
CA VAL A 26 5.78 -12.07 -9.36
C VAL A 26 6.50 -13.31 -8.85
N GLU A 27 7.21 -14.04 -9.72
CA GLU A 27 7.93 -15.26 -9.34
C GLU A 27 9.05 -14.94 -8.34
N ARG A 28 9.69 -13.78 -8.48
CA ARG A 28 10.66 -13.31 -7.50
C ARG A 28 10.00 -13.04 -6.16
N MET A 29 8.81 -12.44 -6.14
CA MET A 29 8.07 -12.20 -4.89
C MET A 29 7.69 -13.53 -4.23
N ASN A 30 7.20 -14.49 -5.03
CA ASN A 30 6.87 -15.82 -4.55
C ASN A 30 8.09 -16.55 -3.95
N SER A 31 9.24 -16.52 -4.63
CA SER A 31 10.45 -17.19 -4.13
C SER A 31 10.93 -16.66 -2.78
N ILE A 32 10.70 -15.38 -2.52
CA ILE A 32 11.06 -14.76 -1.23
C ILE A 32 10.06 -15.11 -0.13
N LEU A 33 8.74 -15.13 -0.44
CA LEU A 33 7.69 -15.33 0.55
C LEU A 33 7.43 -16.80 0.90
N PHE A 34 7.67 -17.71 -0.04
CA PHE A 34 7.40 -19.14 0.13
C PHE A 34 8.65 -19.99 0.43
N GLU A 35 9.81 -19.36 0.60
CA GLU A 35 11.07 -20.01 1.05
C GLU A 35 11.39 -21.33 0.32
N ASP A 36 11.55 -21.30 -1.00
CA ASP A 36 11.94 -22.45 -1.85
C ASP A 36 11.05 -23.71 -1.78
N SER A 37 9.88 -23.61 -1.18
CA SER A 37 8.95 -24.73 -1.13
C SER A 37 8.20 -24.87 -2.45
N THR A 38 7.73 -26.09 -2.74
CA THR A 38 6.93 -26.36 -3.94
C THR A 38 5.64 -25.55 -3.93
N ILE A 39 5.49 -24.67 -4.91
CA ILE A 39 4.32 -23.80 -5.05
C ILE A 39 3.39 -24.39 -6.10
N VAL A 40 2.13 -24.53 -5.76
CA VAL A 40 1.06 -24.86 -6.70
C VAL A 40 0.46 -23.57 -7.25
N ARG A 41 0.40 -23.46 -8.58
CA ARG A 41 -0.14 -22.30 -9.28
C ARG A 41 -1.49 -22.65 -9.92
N SER A 42 -2.46 -21.77 -9.75
CA SER A 42 -3.76 -21.84 -10.43
C SER A 42 -4.12 -20.45 -10.97
N SER A 43 -4.43 -20.35 -12.26
CA SER A 43 -4.80 -19.07 -12.90
C SER A 43 -6.23 -19.14 -13.40
N GLN A 44 -7.02 -18.08 -13.12
CA GLN A 44 -8.40 -17.96 -13.56
C GLN A 44 -8.76 -16.47 -13.75
N SER A 45 -9.28 -16.14 -14.93
CA SER A 45 -9.93 -14.82 -15.20
C SER A 45 -9.12 -13.58 -14.81
N GLY A 46 -7.81 -13.55 -15.09
CA GLY A 46 -6.95 -12.41 -14.80
C GLY A 46 -6.45 -12.34 -13.35
N ALA A 47 -6.59 -13.43 -12.62
CA ALA A 47 -5.99 -13.60 -11.30
C ALA A 47 -5.22 -14.91 -11.23
N THR A 48 -4.11 -14.91 -10.51
CA THR A 48 -3.30 -16.11 -10.28
C THR A 48 -3.14 -16.33 -8.78
N THR A 49 -3.46 -17.54 -8.33
CA THR A 49 -3.25 -17.98 -6.96
C THR A 49 -2.02 -18.88 -6.90
N TYR A 50 -1.16 -18.61 -5.93
CA TYR A 50 0.00 -19.40 -5.57
C TYR A 50 -0.19 -19.93 -4.15
N ASN A 51 0.02 -21.21 -3.92
CA ASN A 51 -0.13 -21.78 -2.60
C ASN A 51 0.86 -22.91 -2.33
N ASN A 52 1.15 -23.08 -1.06
CA ASN A 52 1.87 -24.23 -0.50
C ASN A 52 1.39 -24.49 0.93
N ASN A 53 2.14 -25.29 1.70
CA ASN A 53 1.80 -25.60 3.09
C ASN A 53 1.97 -24.42 4.06
N THR A 54 2.69 -23.36 3.66
CA THR A 54 3.03 -22.22 4.54
C THR A 54 2.20 -20.99 4.26
N GLY A 55 1.72 -20.82 3.04
CA GLY A 55 1.03 -19.58 2.66
C GLY A 55 0.20 -19.70 1.38
N VAL A 56 -0.59 -18.67 1.18
CA VAL A 56 -1.38 -18.43 -0.04
C VAL A 56 -1.11 -17.03 -0.52
N ALA A 57 -0.80 -16.87 -1.82
CA ALA A 57 -0.72 -15.57 -2.45
C ALA A 57 -1.69 -15.48 -3.63
N ASN A 58 -2.31 -14.32 -3.79
CA ASN A 58 -3.14 -13.98 -4.93
C ASN A 58 -2.52 -12.79 -5.65
N TYR A 59 -2.43 -12.89 -6.96
CA TYR A 59 -1.99 -11.80 -7.81
C TYR A 59 -3.07 -11.48 -8.84
N ASP A 60 -3.46 -10.22 -8.92
CA ASP A 60 -4.42 -9.70 -9.88
C ASP A 60 -3.64 -9.04 -11.02
N ASP A 61 -3.71 -9.64 -12.22
CA ASP A 61 -3.00 -9.20 -13.42
C ASP A 61 -3.49 -7.83 -13.94
N ASN A 62 -4.71 -7.40 -13.57
CA ASN A 62 -5.27 -6.13 -14.02
C ASN A 62 -4.84 -4.96 -13.17
N SER A 63 -4.79 -5.16 -11.85
CA SER A 63 -4.40 -4.13 -10.89
C SER A 63 -2.96 -4.22 -10.44
N GLU A 64 -2.25 -5.31 -10.81
CA GLU A 64 -0.88 -5.61 -10.33
C GLU A 64 -0.80 -5.69 -8.80
N MET A 65 -1.92 -6.02 -8.15
CA MET A 65 -2.00 -6.19 -6.71
C MET A 65 -1.59 -7.59 -6.31
N TYR A 66 -0.69 -7.67 -5.36
CA TYR A 66 -0.22 -8.90 -4.75
C TYR A 66 -0.67 -8.95 -3.29
N HIS A 67 -1.29 -10.05 -2.90
CA HIS A 67 -1.80 -10.28 -1.56
C HIS A 67 -1.34 -11.66 -1.06
N TYR A 68 -0.55 -11.67 0.01
CA TYR A 68 -0.02 -12.88 0.65
C TYR A 68 -0.61 -13.04 2.05
N LYS A 69 -0.95 -14.27 2.40
CA LYS A 69 -1.41 -14.69 3.70
C LYS A 69 -0.57 -15.86 4.22
N ASN A 70 0.00 -15.71 5.39
CA ASN A 70 0.71 -16.78 6.09
C ASN A 70 -0.32 -17.69 6.79
N LEU A 71 -0.24 -19.01 6.55
CA LEU A 71 -1.16 -20.00 7.13
C LEU A 71 -0.76 -20.46 8.54
N PHE A 72 0.44 -20.13 9.00
CA PHE A 72 0.92 -20.44 10.36
C PHE A 72 0.70 -19.30 11.35
N GLU A 73 0.21 -18.16 10.89
CA GLU A 73 -0.08 -17.01 11.71
C GLU A 73 -1.58 -16.76 11.80
N ASP A 74 -2.03 -16.29 12.95
CA ASP A 74 -3.39 -15.84 13.16
C ASP A 74 -3.44 -14.32 13.34
N ALA A 75 -4.57 -13.72 12.97
CA ALA A 75 -4.80 -12.31 13.19
C ALA A 75 -4.85 -12.02 14.71
N LYS A 76 -4.00 -11.12 15.16
CA LYS A 76 -3.91 -10.75 16.57
C LYS A 76 -5.09 -9.89 17.00
N SER A 77 -5.60 -10.11 18.20
CA SER A 77 -6.67 -9.29 18.78
C SER A 77 -6.17 -7.97 19.40
N SER A 78 -4.87 -7.85 19.60
CA SER A 78 -4.19 -6.62 20.03
C SER A 78 -2.68 -6.73 19.74
N SER A 79 -2.06 -5.65 19.36
CA SER A 79 -0.64 -5.62 18.99
C SER A 79 0.11 -4.55 19.76
N ASN A 80 1.31 -4.90 20.21
CA ASN A 80 2.28 -3.93 20.73
C ASN A 80 2.95 -3.21 19.56
N MET A 81 2.60 -1.96 19.31
CA MET A 81 3.12 -1.19 18.17
C MET A 81 4.62 -0.92 18.26
N GLU A 82 5.22 -0.89 19.45
CA GLU A 82 6.66 -0.71 19.61
C GLU A 82 7.46 -1.87 19.01
N GLU A 83 6.93 -3.08 19.03
CA GLU A 83 7.53 -4.26 18.42
C GLU A 83 7.04 -4.47 16.98
N THR A 84 5.76 -4.21 16.74
CA THR A 84 5.12 -4.46 15.43
C THR A 84 5.66 -3.54 14.35
N ILE A 85 5.88 -2.24 14.64
CA ILE A 85 6.37 -1.28 13.64
C ILE A 85 7.76 -1.67 13.11
N PRO A 86 8.79 -1.91 13.95
CA PRO A 86 10.08 -2.39 13.46
C PRO A 86 9.98 -3.71 12.71
N GLY A 87 9.22 -4.68 13.23
CA GLY A 87 9.06 -5.99 12.61
C GLY A 87 8.44 -5.92 11.21
N THR A 88 7.39 -5.11 11.02
CA THR A 88 6.79 -4.92 9.69
C THR A 88 7.73 -4.20 8.73
N PHE A 89 8.53 -3.26 9.21
CA PHE A 89 9.52 -2.55 8.41
C PHE A 89 10.63 -3.51 7.93
N GLU A 90 11.15 -4.34 8.80
CA GLU A 90 12.13 -5.39 8.48
C GLU A 90 11.56 -6.39 7.49
N PHE A 91 10.31 -6.83 7.71
CA PHE A 91 9.62 -7.74 6.80
C PHE A 91 9.51 -7.13 5.39
N ILE A 92 9.01 -5.90 5.26
CA ILE A 92 8.88 -5.25 3.95
C ILE A 92 10.24 -5.15 3.26
N ASN A 93 11.31 -4.76 3.98
CA ASN A 93 12.66 -4.66 3.41
C ASN A 93 13.20 -6.01 2.93
N GLY A 94 12.93 -7.09 3.65
CA GLY A 94 13.28 -8.45 3.24
C GLY A 94 12.44 -8.99 2.08
N HIS A 95 11.22 -8.45 1.87
CA HIS A 95 10.22 -8.97 0.94
C HIS A 95 9.84 -7.94 -0.13
N GLY A 96 10.81 -7.56 -0.95
CA GLY A 96 10.65 -6.65 -2.08
C GLY A 96 10.95 -5.19 -1.78
N GLY A 97 11.08 -4.81 -0.51
CA GLY A 97 11.45 -3.47 -0.09
C GLY A 97 10.42 -2.39 -0.47
N PHE A 98 10.80 -1.16 -0.28
CA PHE A 98 10.00 0.01 -0.67
C PHE A 98 10.27 0.48 -2.12
N LEU A 99 11.00 -0.31 -2.92
CA LEU A 99 11.28 -0.07 -4.35
C LEU A 99 11.97 1.27 -4.65
N ASN A 100 12.75 1.79 -3.72
CA ASN A 100 13.36 3.12 -3.77
C ASN A 100 12.35 4.28 -3.83
N GLU A 101 11.12 4.04 -3.41
CA GLU A 101 10.05 5.01 -3.32
C GLU A 101 9.90 5.50 -1.87
N ASP A 102 9.40 6.73 -1.70
CA ASP A 102 9.17 7.33 -0.37
C ASP A 102 7.87 6.79 0.24
N TYR A 103 7.96 5.66 0.93
CA TYR A 103 6.86 5.14 1.73
C TYR A 103 7.05 5.53 3.19
N ARG A 104 5.96 5.96 3.82
CA ARG A 104 5.95 6.33 5.25
C ARG A 104 4.80 5.63 5.94
N LEU A 105 5.01 5.27 7.21
CA LEU A 105 3.93 4.77 8.06
C LEU A 105 2.83 5.83 8.14
N PHE A 106 1.65 5.49 7.67
CA PHE A 106 0.51 6.41 7.53
C PHE A 106 -0.58 6.15 8.57
N SER A 107 -0.86 4.87 8.84
CA SER A 107 -1.85 4.50 9.85
C SER A 107 -1.49 3.18 10.53
N THR A 108 -1.95 3.04 11.76
CA THR A 108 -1.86 1.83 12.58
C THR A 108 -3.21 1.50 13.17
N ASP A 109 -3.55 0.23 13.23
CA ASP A 109 -4.70 -0.28 13.96
C ASP A 109 -4.23 -1.31 15.01
N ASN A 110 -4.17 -0.88 16.24
CA ASN A 110 -3.69 -1.71 17.37
C ASN A 110 -4.61 -2.91 17.65
N LYS A 111 -5.88 -2.85 17.24
CA LYS A 111 -6.83 -3.93 17.47
C LYS A 111 -6.60 -5.11 16.54
N THR A 112 -6.20 -4.83 15.32
CA THR A 112 -6.00 -5.85 14.28
C THR A 112 -4.53 -6.10 13.98
N GLY A 113 -3.61 -5.31 14.54
CA GLY A 113 -2.19 -5.35 14.21
C GLY A 113 -1.87 -4.87 12.80
N LYS A 114 -2.80 -4.14 12.16
CA LYS A 114 -2.65 -3.68 10.79
C LYS A 114 -1.89 -2.35 10.72
N LEU A 115 -0.88 -2.31 9.87
CA LEU A 115 -0.12 -1.11 9.51
C LEU A 115 -0.30 -0.82 8.03
N THR A 116 -0.44 0.47 7.71
CA THR A 116 -0.48 0.94 6.32
C THR A 116 0.66 1.91 6.09
N TYR A 117 1.51 1.59 5.14
CA TYR A 117 2.54 2.47 4.63
C TYR A 117 2.04 3.11 3.34
N GLN A 118 2.00 4.43 3.32
CA GLN A 118 1.53 5.22 2.18
C GLN A 118 2.72 5.75 1.40
N ARG A 119 2.62 5.69 0.09
CA ARG A 119 3.60 6.32 -0.80
C ARG A 119 3.44 7.83 -0.78
N PHE A 120 4.58 8.53 -0.71
CA PHE A 120 4.66 9.98 -0.79
C PHE A 120 5.34 10.40 -2.10
N LEU A 121 4.86 11.48 -2.67
CA LEU A 121 5.48 12.15 -3.80
C LEU A 121 5.73 13.60 -3.43
N ASN A 122 7.00 14.00 -3.45
CA ASN A 122 7.42 15.37 -3.10
C ASN A 122 6.87 15.83 -1.73
N GLY A 123 6.85 14.93 -0.75
CA GLY A 123 6.38 15.21 0.62
C GLY A 123 4.86 15.12 0.82
N TYR A 124 4.08 14.77 -0.19
CA TYR A 124 2.62 14.60 -0.11
C TYR A 124 2.21 13.14 -0.25
N PRO A 125 1.26 12.66 0.57
CA PRO A 125 0.72 11.33 0.39
C PRO A 125 -0.03 11.23 -0.94
N THR A 126 0.15 10.12 -1.62
CA THR A 126 -0.52 9.83 -2.91
C THR A 126 -1.66 8.85 -2.68
N PHE A 127 -2.80 9.08 -3.32
CA PHE A 127 -3.98 8.23 -3.22
C PHE A 127 -4.46 7.80 -4.59
N ASN A 128 -5.03 6.60 -4.67
CA ASN A 128 -5.79 6.15 -5.83
C ASN A 128 -6.91 5.21 -5.39
N ASN A 129 -7.85 4.95 -6.27
CA ASN A 129 -9.05 4.15 -5.95
C ASN A 129 -8.78 2.65 -5.78
N GLN A 130 -7.59 2.17 -6.15
CA GLN A 130 -7.22 0.75 -6.09
C GLN A 130 -6.18 0.45 -5.02
N ASN A 131 -5.82 1.45 -4.19
CA ASN A 131 -4.79 1.37 -3.14
C ASN A 131 -3.39 0.94 -3.64
N LEU A 132 -3.08 1.23 -4.92
CA LEU A 132 -1.79 0.87 -5.53
C LEU A 132 -0.60 1.60 -4.91
N ASN A 133 -0.86 2.66 -4.16
CA ASN A 133 0.14 3.47 -3.46
C ASN A 133 0.29 3.09 -1.99
N GLU A 134 -0.23 1.94 -1.59
CA GLU A 134 -0.18 1.46 -0.21
C GLU A 134 0.54 0.11 -0.12
N ILE A 135 1.27 -0.06 0.97
CA ILE A 135 1.71 -1.36 1.45
C ILE A 135 1.00 -1.60 2.77
N GLN A 136 0.23 -2.68 2.86
CA GLN A 136 -0.50 -3.04 4.05
C GLN A 136 0.09 -4.32 4.64
N VAL A 137 0.35 -4.31 5.94
CA VAL A 137 0.86 -5.46 6.68
C VAL A 137 0.02 -5.63 7.93
N THR A 138 -0.46 -6.85 8.16
CA THR A 138 -1.09 -7.22 9.42
C THR A 138 -0.16 -8.16 10.17
N TRP A 139 0.22 -7.78 11.38
CA TRP A 139 1.07 -8.56 12.25
C TRP A 139 0.25 -9.61 13.00
N GLY A 140 0.67 -10.87 12.95
CA GLY A 140 0.12 -11.97 13.72
C GLY A 140 0.80 -12.15 15.07
N ASP A 141 0.73 -13.35 15.63
CA ASP A 141 1.29 -13.64 16.96
C ASP A 141 2.82 -13.61 16.97
N LYS A 142 3.48 -14.10 15.94
CA LYS A 142 4.94 -14.25 15.85
C LYS A 142 5.56 -13.61 14.62
N GLY A 143 4.74 -13.15 13.68
CA GLY A 143 5.21 -12.62 12.42
C GLY A 143 4.09 -12.02 11.60
N VAL A 144 4.34 -11.83 10.31
CA VAL A 144 3.34 -11.29 9.39
C VAL A 144 2.28 -12.33 9.07
N TYR A 145 1.02 -11.97 9.34
CA TYR A 145 -0.16 -12.75 9.00
C TYR A 145 -0.65 -12.46 7.58
N ASP A 146 -0.71 -11.16 7.22
CA ASP A 146 -1.27 -10.70 5.95
C ASP A 146 -0.41 -9.58 5.36
N TYR A 147 -0.13 -9.65 4.07
CA TYR A 147 0.70 -8.69 3.36
C TYR A 147 0.11 -8.36 2.00
N GLN A 148 -0.16 -7.10 1.76
CA GLN A 148 -0.72 -6.62 0.51
C GLN A 148 0.07 -5.45 -0.03
N ARG A 149 0.38 -5.48 -1.33
CA ARG A 149 1.04 -4.39 -2.04
C ARG A 149 0.78 -4.45 -3.54
N SER A 150 0.95 -3.32 -4.21
CA SER A 150 1.13 -3.31 -5.66
C SER A 150 2.56 -3.76 -6.03
N LEU A 151 2.69 -4.52 -7.11
CA LEU A 151 3.97 -4.85 -7.73
C LEU A 151 4.43 -3.79 -8.75
N LEU A 152 3.63 -2.75 -8.96
CA LEU A 152 4.01 -1.62 -9.81
C LEU A 152 5.18 -0.85 -9.20
N LYS A 153 6.21 -0.67 -10.01
CA LYS A 153 7.27 0.31 -9.78
C LYS A 153 6.96 1.53 -10.60
N THR A 154 7.22 2.69 -10.06
CA THR A 154 6.96 3.93 -10.79
C THR A 154 8.23 4.75 -10.92
N ASP A 155 8.54 5.13 -12.16
CA ASP A 155 9.46 6.20 -12.45
C ASP A 155 8.66 7.49 -12.62
N VAL A 156 9.00 8.49 -11.81
CA VAL A 156 8.26 9.75 -11.74
C VAL A 156 9.11 10.86 -12.34
N THR A 157 8.57 11.51 -13.37
CA THR A 157 9.18 12.71 -13.95
C THR A 157 8.28 13.91 -13.72
N LEU A 158 8.90 15.05 -13.38
CA LEU A 158 8.17 16.31 -13.25
C LEU A 158 7.63 16.72 -14.62
N ASN A 159 6.32 16.94 -14.71
CA ASN A 159 5.72 17.61 -15.85
C ASN A 159 5.74 19.12 -15.58
N SER A 160 6.70 19.84 -16.17
CA SER A 160 6.95 21.26 -15.89
C SER A 160 5.87 22.20 -16.42
N GLU A 161 4.98 21.72 -17.27
CA GLU A 161 4.03 22.57 -18.00
C GLU A 161 2.66 22.68 -17.31
N GLU A 162 2.37 21.84 -16.30
CA GLU A 162 1.08 21.83 -15.62
C GLU A 162 1.22 22.00 -14.12
N SER A 163 0.54 22.99 -13.59
CA SER A 163 0.26 23.09 -12.14
C SER A 163 -1.24 23.15 -11.90
N LYS A 164 -1.69 22.53 -10.80
CA LYS A 164 -3.10 22.61 -10.36
C LYS A 164 -3.15 23.26 -8.99
N SER A 165 -4.00 24.27 -8.87
CA SER A 165 -4.25 24.91 -7.57
C SER A 165 -5.15 24.03 -6.72
N VAL A 166 -4.72 23.79 -5.48
CA VAL A 166 -5.50 23.02 -4.50
C VAL A 166 -6.44 23.96 -3.77
N PRO A 167 -7.74 23.62 -3.68
CA PRO A 167 -8.70 24.43 -2.97
C PRO A 167 -8.35 24.55 -1.48
N THR A 168 -8.60 25.72 -0.91
CA THR A 168 -8.39 25.96 0.53
C THR A 168 -9.47 25.31 1.36
N VAL A 169 -9.22 25.18 2.69
CA VAL A 169 -10.22 24.70 3.66
C VAL A 169 -11.52 25.50 3.54
N GLU A 170 -11.45 26.81 3.37
CA GLU A 170 -12.62 27.68 3.25
C GLU A 170 -13.42 27.42 1.97
N SER A 171 -12.74 27.25 0.84
CA SER A 171 -13.40 26.94 -0.43
C SER A 171 -14.08 25.56 -0.40
N VAL A 172 -13.46 24.56 0.24
CA VAL A 172 -14.07 23.24 0.43
C VAL A 172 -15.27 23.32 1.35
N ARG A 173 -15.20 24.03 2.47
CA ARG A 173 -16.33 24.24 3.37
C ARG A 173 -17.51 24.94 2.68
N SER A 174 -17.22 25.98 1.89
CA SER A 174 -18.24 26.69 1.13
C SER A 174 -18.90 25.81 0.08
N ALA A 175 -18.13 24.98 -0.61
CA ALA A 175 -18.65 24.03 -1.58
C ALA A 175 -19.58 22.98 -0.91
N LEU A 176 -19.18 22.43 0.23
CA LEU A 176 -19.97 21.47 1.00
C LEU A 176 -21.25 22.10 1.58
N ALA A 177 -21.18 23.36 2.02
CA ALA A 177 -22.36 24.07 2.53
C ALA A 177 -23.40 24.38 1.45
N ASN A 178 -22.97 24.52 0.20
CA ASN A 178 -23.83 24.82 -0.94
C ASN A 178 -24.39 23.56 -1.66
N HIS A 179 -23.97 22.38 -1.25
CA HIS A 179 -24.49 21.09 -1.72
C HIS A 179 -24.92 20.25 -0.51
N PRO A 180 -26.02 20.66 0.17
CA PRO A 180 -26.64 19.77 1.14
C PRO A 180 -27.26 18.59 0.38
N ASP A 181 -26.96 17.36 0.80
CA ASP A 181 -27.60 16.14 0.30
C ASP A 181 -29.12 16.18 0.48
#